data_b52a3df7ab768cf3ef5b2850058598a0
#
_entry.id   b52a3df7ab768cf3ef5b2850058598a0
#
_cell.length_a   1.000
_cell.length_b   1.000
_cell.length_c   1.000
_cell.angle_alpha   90.00
_cell.angle_beta   90.00
_cell.angle_gamma   90.00
#
_symmetry.space_group_name_H-M   'P 1'
#
loop_
_entity.id
_entity.type
_entity.pdbx_description
1 polymer ?
#
loop_
_entity_poly.entity_id
_entity_poly.type
_entity_poly.pdbx_seq_one_letter_code
_entity_poly.pdbx_strand_id
1 'polypeptide(L)'
;MPLVYRPASEQDLGRAQELVVRSINDLTERHGFGPMAVIRPTQFQSFSLKDDPDGLWVAEDTGELLGFAFSWVCGALWFLAELFVSPGHQGRGIGNELLKRTLDHAQKRGTTNRALITFTFNTVSQGLYIRHGMFPRLPIYNFKVARKLLIDRLQGAQLRYVPLEEKPSHLHSLAHIDERALGVTREKHHRHLISDSGIRGVIFQAEDDCVGYAYISPDGHIGPLGVAEPEVLGAAFKAALQLAANSGCSHVSAFLPGTSDVALSIAVEHGMRITFPMVLVSTHDFGNWTQYLPRHPGFM
;
A
#
# COMPACT_ATOMS: atom_id res chain seq x y z
N MET A 1 -31.36 -3.60 17.51
CA MET A 1 -31.65 -3.07 16.16
C MET A 1 -30.97 -3.98 15.14
N PRO A 2 -31.43 -4.10 13.91
CA PRO A 2 -30.72 -4.88 12.90
C PRO A 2 -29.40 -4.21 12.55
N LEU A 3 -28.41 -5.01 12.18
CA LEU A 3 -27.12 -4.58 11.64
C LEU A 3 -27.33 -3.63 10.45
N VAL A 4 -26.76 -2.43 10.52
CA VAL A 4 -26.89 -1.40 9.50
C VAL A 4 -25.58 -1.26 8.73
N TYR A 5 -25.68 -1.18 7.40
CA TYR A 5 -24.57 -0.87 6.51
C TYR A 5 -24.80 0.52 5.92
N ARG A 6 -23.87 1.42 6.12
CA ARG A 6 -23.95 2.80 5.62
C ARG A 6 -22.62 3.32 5.12
N PRO A 7 -22.60 4.35 4.26
CA PRO A 7 -21.38 5.07 3.95
C PRO A 7 -20.71 5.57 5.23
N ALA A 8 -19.38 5.54 5.24
CA ALA A 8 -18.60 6.10 6.33
C ALA A 8 -18.64 7.63 6.31
N SER A 9 -18.46 8.23 7.48
CA SER A 9 -18.26 9.67 7.68
C SER A 9 -16.92 9.95 8.35
N GLU A 10 -16.49 11.20 8.39
CA GLU A 10 -15.24 11.59 9.05
C GLU A 10 -15.23 11.17 10.54
N GLN A 11 -16.39 11.20 11.20
CA GLN A 11 -16.54 10.79 12.61
C GLN A 11 -16.32 9.29 12.84
N ASP A 12 -16.44 8.46 11.80
CA ASP A 12 -16.24 7.02 11.88
C ASP A 12 -14.76 6.64 11.82
N LEU A 13 -13.92 7.47 11.18
CA LEU A 13 -12.56 7.09 10.82
C LEU A 13 -11.68 6.71 12.02
N GLY A 14 -11.80 7.42 13.14
CA GLY A 14 -11.07 7.06 14.37
C GLY A 14 -11.46 5.69 14.90
N ARG A 15 -12.77 5.40 15.01
CA ARG A 15 -13.28 4.09 15.44
C ARG A 15 -12.95 2.99 14.45
N ALA A 16 -13.00 3.29 13.14
CA ALA A 16 -12.59 2.37 12.08
C ALA A 16 -11.10 1.99 12.21
N GLN A 17 -10.23 2.96 12.49
CA GLN A 17 -8.81 2.71 12.70
C GLN A 17 -8.56 1.80 13.92
N GLU A 18 -9.27 2.01 15.04
CA GLU A 18 -9.20 1.13 16.20
C GLU A 18 -9.65 -0.31 15.88
N LEU A 19 -10.74 -0.46 15.11
CA LEU A 19 -11.23 -1.75 14.64
C LEU A 19 -10.20 -2.44 13.75
N VAL A 20 -9.60 -1.71 12.80
CA VAL A 20 -8.56 -2.21 11.89
C VAL A 20 -7.36 -2.72 12.69
N VAL A 21 -6.83 -1.92 13.62
CA VAL A 21 -5.68 -2.30 14.45
C VAL A 21 -5.98 -3.54 15.29
N ARG A 22 -7.13 -3.59 15.95
CA ARG A 22 -7.57 -4.75 16.74
C ARG A 22 -7.68 -6.00 15.87
N SER A 23 -8.27 -5.89 14.68
CA SER A 23 -8.47 -7.02 13.78
C SER A 23 -7.17 -7.54 13.18
N ILE A 24 -6.22 -6.65 12.83
CA ILE A 24 -4.89 -7.06 12.37
C ILE A 24 -4.16 -7.78 13.49
N ASN A 25 -4.12 -7.20 14.69
CA ASN A 25 -3.38 -7.78 15.81
C ASN A 25 -3.95 -9.14 16.23
N ASP A 26 -5.27 -9.29 16.30
CA ASP A 26 -5.90 -10.59 16.53
C ASP A 26 -5.50 -11.64 15.48
N LEU A 27 -5.50 -11.27 14.20
CA LEU A 27 -5.09 -12.17 13.13
C LEU A 27 -3.61 -12.56 13.26
N THR A 28 -2.73 -11.57 13.44
CA THR A 28 -1.27 -11.81 13.45
C THR A 28 -0.82 -12.55 14.70
N GLU A 29 -1.43 -12.31 15.86
CA GLU A 29 -1.19 -13.06 17.09
C GLU A 29 -1.58 -14.54 16.94
N ARG A 30 -2.75 -14.83 16.37
CA ARG A 30 -3.20 -16.21 16.11
C ARG A 30 -2.28 -16.98 15.15
N HIS A 31 -1.48 -16.28 14.34
CA HIS A 31 -0.52 -16.88 13.41
C HIS A 31 0.94 -16.78 13.87
N GLY A 32 1.18 -16.40 15.14
CA GLY A 32 2.52 -16.40 15.74
C GLY A 32 3.41 -15.21 15.39
N PHE A 33 2.87 -14.15 14.76
CA PHE A 33 3.64 -12.94 14.43
C PHE A 33 3.61 -11.89 15.56
N GLY A 34 2.73 -12.06 16.56
CA GLY A 34 2.49 -11.03 17.59
C GLY A 34 1.73 -9.81 17.06
N PRO A 35 1.53 -8.77 17.88
CA PRO A 35 0.85 -7.56 17.48
C PRO A 35 1.71 -6.75 16.49
N MET A 36 1.17 -6.43 15.33
CA MET A 36 1.89 -5.77 14.23
C MET A 36 1.38 -4.37 13.92
N ALA A 37 0.09 -4.10 14.21
CA ALA A 37 -0.54 -2.83 13.89
C ALA A 37 -0.57 -1.91 15.10
N VAL A 38 -0.41 -0.61 14.84
CA VAL A 38 -0.56 0.49 15.81
C VAL A 38 -1.51 1.54 15.23
N ILE A 39 -2.20 2.28 16.09
CA ILE A 39 -3.06 3.38 15.67
C ILE A 39 -2.20 4.43 14.96
N ARG A 40 -2.64 4.83 13.78
CA ARG A 40 -2.01 5.86 12.95
C ARG A 40 -3.03 6.94 12.58
N PRO A 41 -2.60 8.14 12.19
CA PRO A 41 -3.50 9.15 11.65
C PRO A 41 -4.27 8.64 10.42
N THR A 42 -5.53 9.04 10.30
CA THR A 42 -6.45 8.61 9.23
C THR A 42 -6.40 9.52 7.99
N GLN A 43 -5.25 10.14 7.73
CA GLN A 43 -5.09 11.14 6.67
C GLN A 43 -5.45 10.60 5.28
N PHE A 44 -5.08 9.36 4.97
CA PHE A 44 -5.40 8.77 3.68
C PHE A 44 -6.88 8.40 3.56
N GLN A 45 -7.50 7.90 4.63
CA GLN A 45 -8.95 7.66 4.66
C GLN A 45 -9.73 8.96 4.57
N SER A 46 -9.32 10.02 5.29
CA SER A 46 -9.93 11.36 5.22
C SER A 46 -9.79 11.97 3.83
N PHE A 47 -8.62 11.83 3.20
CA PHE A 47 -8.40 12.26 1.82
C PHE A 47 -9.34 11.52 0.86
N SER A 48 -9.40 10.19 0.96
CA SER A 48 -10.22 9.35 0.07
C SER A 48 -11.71 9.57 0.28
N LEU A 49 -12.15 9.83 1.52
CA LEU A 49 -13.54 10.16 1.82
C LEU A 49 -13.99 11.47 1.14
N LYS A 50 -13.09 12.44 1.01
CA LYS A 50 -13.35 13.70 0.30
C LYS A 50 -13.28 13.55 -1.22
N ASP A 51 -12.37 12.72 -1.71
CA ASP A 51 -12.14 12.49 -3.14
C ASP A 51 -13.21 11.56 -3.75
N ASP A 52 -13.54 10.47 -3.04
CA ASP A 52 -14.44 9.42 -3.53
C ASP A 52 -15.18 8.72 -2.38
N PRO A 53 -16.21 9.35 -1.79
CA PRO A 53 -16.90 8.87 -0.59
C PRO A 53 -17.59 7.51 -0.77
N ASP A 54 -17.98 7.13 -1.98
CA ASP A 54 -18.64 5.86 -2.29
C ASP A 54 -17.74 4.64 -1.98
N GLY A 55 -16.43 4.85 -1.82
CA GLY A 55 -15.44 3.82 -1.52
C GLY A 55 -15.37 3.40 -0.05
N LEU A 56 -15.97 4.15 0.89
CA LEU A 56 -15.83 3.91 2.32
C LEU A 56 -17.17 3.54 2.96
N TRP A 57 -17.20 2.37 3.64
CA TRP A 57 -18.41 1.81 4.23
C TRP A 57 -18.18 1.27 5.64
N VAL A 58 -19.17 1.39 6.50
CA VAL A 58 -19.20 0.82 7.85
C VAL A 58 -20.38 -0.13 8.03
N ALA A 59 -20.19 -1.14 8.89
CA ALA A 59 -21.24 -1.98 9.44
C ALA A 59 -21.36 -1.67 10.93
N GLU A 60 -22.57 -1.32 11.39
CA GLU A 60 -22.83 -0.85 12.75
C GLU A 60 -24.04 -1.55 13.35
N ASP A 61 -23.94 -1.93 14.61
CA ASP A 61 -25.05 -2.44 15.43
C ASP A 61 -25.09 -1.71 16.77
N THR A 62 -26.24 -1.10 17.10
CA THR A 62 -26.47 -0.36 18.36
C THR A 62 -25.38 0.64 18.74
N GLY A 63 -24.80 1.33 17.73
CA GLY A 63 -23.73 2.31 17.92
C GLY A 63 -22.31 1.72 17.98
N GLU A 64 -22.16 0.40 17.98
CA GLU A 64 -20.85 -0.27 17.88
C GLU A 64 -20.50 -0.50 16.42
N LEU A 65 -19.26 -0.14 16.03
CA LEU A 65 -18.71 -0.38 14.71
C LEU A 65 -18.15 -1.79 14.62
N LEU A 66 -18.82 -2.65 13.84
CA LEU A 66 -18.49 -4.07 13.69
C LEU A 66 -17.68 -4.38 12.43
N GLY A 67 -17.67 -3.48 11.45
CA GLY A 67 -16.91 -3.66 10.22
C GLY A 67 -16.62 -2.36 9.51
N PHE A 68 -15.52 -2.35 8.77
CA PHE A 68 -15.11 -1.23 7.94
C PHE A 68 -14.55 -1.74 6.62
N ALA A 69 -14.91 -1.09 5.52
CA ALA A 69 -14.34 -1.30 4.19
C ALA A 69 -13.93 0.03 3.58
N PHE A 70 -12.77 0.04 2.95
CA PHE A 70 -12.23 1.18 2.25
C PHE A 70 -11.64 0.75 0.92
N SER A 71 -12.11 1.33 -0.16
CA SER A 71 -11.58 1.16 -1.52
C SER A 71 -11.38 2.50 -2.20
N TRP A 72 -10.46 2.54 -3.17
CA TRP A 72 -10.21 3.70 -4.00
C TRP A 72 -10.13 3.30 -5.48
N VAL A 73 -10.28 4.28 -6.37
CA VAL A 73 -10.24 4.09 -7.82
C VAL A 73 -9.21 5.04 -8.44
N CYS A 74 -8.36 4.50 -9.33
CA CYS A 74 -7.49 5.25 -10.23
C CYS A 74 -7.62 4.67 -11.64
N GLY A 75 -8.17 5.45 -12.57
CA GLY A 75 -8.40 4.98 -13.93
C GLY A 75 -9.25 3.70 -13.96
N ALA A 76 -8.74 2.68 -14.64
CA ALA A 76 -9.40 1.38 -14.76
C ALA A 76 -9.23 0.45 -13.54
N LEU A 77 -8.43 0.83 -12.56
CA LEU A 77 -8.13 0.03 -11.37
C LEU A 77 -8.99 0.46 -10.18
N TRP A 78 -9.73 -0.47 -9.62
CA TRP A 78 -10.28 -0.41 -8.27
C TRP A 78 -9.38 -1.18 -7.31
N PHE A 79 -9.09 -0.62 -6.15
CA PHE A 79 -8.26 -1.24 -5.14
C PHE A 79 -8.94 -1.25 -3.77
N LEU A 80 -9.05 -2.43 -3.16
CA LEU A 80 -9.53 -2.59 -1.80
C LEU A 80 -8.37 -2.35 -0.83
N ALA A 81 -8.37 -1.18 -0.22
CA ALA A 81 -7.34 -0.79 0.74
C ALA A 81 -7.52 -1.47 2.10
N GLU A 82 -8.76 -1.55 2.57
CA GLU A 82 -9.10 -2.11 3.88
C GLU A 82 -10.43 -2.87 3.84
N LEU A 83 -10.48 -4.04 4.48
CA LEU A 83 -11.71 -4.79 4.76
C LEU A 83 -11.53 -5.54 6.07
N PHE A 84 -12.12 -5.03 7.12
CA PHE A 84 -11.97 -5.57 8.46
C PHE A 84 -13.33 -5.75 9.14
N VAL A 85 -13.44 -6.84 9.91
CA VAL A 85 -14.60 -7.15 10.75
C VAL A 85 -14.09 -7.45 12.15
N SER A 86 -14.75 -6.89 13.16
CA SER A 86 -14.44 -7.13 14.57
C SER A 86 -14.28 -8.64 14.84
N PRO A 87 -13.21 -9.08 15.51
CA PRO A 87 -12.91 -10.50 15.70
C PRO A 87 -14.09 -11.34 16.23
N GLY A 88 -14.83 -10.81 17.20
CA GLY A 88 -16.01 -11.47 17.77
C GLY A 88 -17.24 -11.56 16.84
N HIS A 89 -17.19 -10.91 15.66
CA HIS A 89 -18.32 -10.83 14.73
C HIS A 89 -17.98 -11.40 13.33
N GLN A 90 -16.79 -11.99 13.17
CA GLN A 90 -16.41 -12.69 11.95
C GLN A 90 -17.29 -13.94 11.72
N GLY A 91 -17.34 -14.43 10.46
CA GLY A 91 -18.17 -15.59 10.11
C GLY A 91 -19.67 -15.31 9.95
N ARG A 92 -20.15 -14.09 10.21
CA ARG A 92 -21.57 -13.70 10.13
C ARG A 92 -21.97 -13.03 8.81
N GLY A 93 -21.11 -13.06 7.79
CA GLY A 93 -21.37 -12.45 6.48
C GLY A 93 -21.08 -10.95 6.36
N ILE A 94 -20.70 -10.26 7.46
CA ILE A 94 -20.46 -8.79 7.48
C ILE A 94 -19.41 -8.40 6.43
N GLY A 95 -18.27 -9.09 6.39
CA GLY A 95 -17.21 -8.80 5.42
C GLY A 95 -17.63 -8.98 3.97
N ASN A 96 -18.46 -9.99 3.68
CA ASN A 96 -18.99 -10.20 2.33
C ASN A 96 -19.94 -9.08 1.91
N GLU A 97 -20.77 -8.60 2.83
CA GLU A 97 -21.72 -7.52 2.55
C GLU A 97 -21.01 -6.17 2.36
N LEU A 98 -19.99 -5.88 3.15
CA LEU A 98 -19.12 -4.71 2.96
C LEU A 98 -18.36 -4.78 1.63
N LEU A 99 -17.80 -5.95 1.28
CA LEU A 99 -17.11 -6.13 0.01
C LEU A 99 -18.04 -5.88 -1.18
N LYS A 100 -19.28 -6.36 -1.16
CA LYS A 100 -20.26 -6.09 -2.22
C LYS A 100 -20.47 -4.60 -2.45
N ARG A 101 -20.63 -3.80 -1.37
CA ARG A 101 -20.81 -2.34 -1.48
C ARG A 101 -19.62 -1.66 -2.12
N THR A 102 -18.41 -2.08 -1.78
CA THR A 102 -17.21 -1.55 -2.43
C THR A 102 -17.04 -2.05 -3.87
N LEU A 103 -17.55 -3.23 -4.21
CA LEU A 103 -17.61 -3.71 -5.60
C LEU A 103 -18.68 -2.97 -6.43
N ASP A 104 -19.80 -2.56 -5.82
CA ASP A 104 -20.77 -1.66 -6.46
C ASP A 104 -20.12 -0.31 -6.79
N HIS A 105 -19.24 0.22 -5.92
CA HIS A 105 -18.42 1.39 -6.20
C HIS A 105 -17.52 1.16 -7.42
N ALA A 106 -16.81 0.01 -7.50
CA ALA A 106 -16.00 -0.36 -8.65
C ALA A 106 -16.82 -0.35 -9.96
N GLN A 107 -18.03 -0.92 -9.92
CA GLN A 107 -18.92 -0.99 -11.08
C GLN A 107 -19.40 0.41 -11.50
N LYS A 108 -19.82 1.25 -10.56
CA LYS A 108 -20.24 2.65 -10.84
C LYS A 108 -19.12 3.47 -11.50
N ARG A 109 -17.87 3.21 -11.12
CA ARG A 109 -16.70 3.88 -11.68
C ARG A 109 -16.20 3.27 -12.99
N GLY A 110 -16.83 2.18 -13.47
CA GLY A 110 -16.46 1.53 -14.74
C GLY A 110 -15.08 0.89 -14.74
N THR A 111 -14.58 0.47 -13.57
CA THR A 111 -13.26 -0.16 -13.48
C THR A 111 -13.26 -1.54 -14.13
N THR A 112 -12.16 -1.87 -14.79
CA THR A 112 -11.99 -3.17 -15.49
C THR A 112 -11.11 -4.15 -14.72
N ASN A 113 -10.32 -3.67 -13.78
CA ASN A 113 -9.52 -4.51 -12.89
C ASN A 113 -9.78 -4.17 -11.42
N ARG A 114 -9.78 -5.20 -10.57
CA ARG A 114 -9.99 -5.12 -9.13
C ARG A 114 -8.82 -5.79 -8.45
N ALA A 115 -8.22 -5.12 -7.48
CA ALA A 115 -7.05 -5.65 -6.81
C ALA A 115 -7.04 -5.32 -5.31
N LEU A 116 -6.24 -6.04 -4.58
CA LEU A 116 -5.92 -5.83 -3.17
C LEU A 116 -4.62 -6.53 -2.79
N ILE A 117 -4.07 -6.21 -1.63
CA ILE A 117 -2.97 -6.94 -1.02
C ILE A 117 -3.43 -7.43 0.36
N THR A 118 -3.22 -8.72 0.65
CA THR A 118 -3.59 -9.33 1.94
C THR A 118 -2.52 -10.26 2.45
N PHE A 119 -2.58 -10.62 3.75
CA PHE A 119 -1.67 -11.62 4.33
C PHE A 119 -1.88 -13.00 3.69
N THR A 120 -0.79 -13.71 3.37
CA THR A 120 -0.86 -15.06 2.78
C THR A 120 -1.50 -16.08 3.73
N PHE A 121 -1.40 -15.87 5.03
CA PHE A 121 -2.01 -16.72 6.05
C PHE A 121 -3.47 -16.36 6.37
N ASN A 122 -4.04 -15.29 5.82
CA ASN A 122 -5.45 -14.94 5.95
C ASN A 122 -6.31 -15.73 4.94
N THR A 123 -6.41 -17.03 5.13
CA THR A 123 -7.10 -17.96 4.21
C THR A 123 -8.60 -17.67 4.09
N VAL A 124 -9.23 -17.17 5.17
CA VAL A 124 -10.66 -16.80 5.18
C VAL A 124 -10.93 -15.66 4.20
N SER A 125 -10.12 -14.60 4.26
CA SER A 125 -10.26 -13.45 3.36
C SER A 125 -9.91 -13.83 1.93
N GLN A 126 -8.86 -14.63 1.69
CA GLN A 126 -8.53 -15.10 0.34
C GLN A 126 -9.69 -15.92 -0.26
N GLY A 127 -10.30 -16.83 0.50
CA GLY A 127 -11.49 -17.56 0.06
C GLY A 127 -12.67 -16.64 -0.27
N LEU A 128 -12.84 -15.53 0.46
CA LEU A 128 -13.83 -14.51 0.14
C LEU A 128 -13.52 -13.84 -1.22
N TYR A 129 -12.29 -13.40 -1.45
CA TYR A 129 -11.91 -12.72 -2.68
C TYR A 129 -12.01 -13.64 -3.92
N ILE A 130 -11.62 -14.91 -3.78
CA ILE A 130 -11.76 -15.92 -4.85
C ILE A 130 -13.23 -16.10 -5.26
N ARG A 131 -14.18 -16.13 -4.30
CA ARG A 131 -15.63 -16.18 -4.60
C ARG A 131 -16.14 -14.96 -5.39
N HIS A 132 -15.42 -13.83 -5.32
CA HIS A 132 -15.70 -12.63 -6.09
C HIS A 132 -14.83 -12.47 -7.35
N GLY A 133 -14.18 -13.57 -7.81
CA GLY A 133 -13.40 -13.59 -9.04
C GLY A 133 -12.04 -12.91 -8.97
N MET A 134 -11.53 -12.63 -7.76
CA MET A 134 -10.19 -12.09 -7.54
C MET A 134 -9.26 -13.19 -7.05
N PHE A 135 -8.18 -13.44 -7.77
CA PHE A 135 -7.28 -14.57 -7.53
C PHE A 135 -5.89 -14.12 -7.08
N PRO A 136 -5.18 -14.91 -6.23
CA PRO A 136 -3.79 -14.66 -5.90
C PRO A 136 -2.91 -14.63 -7.16
N ARG A 137 -2.00 -13.64 -7.25
CA ARG A 137 -1.13 -13.41 -8.42
C ARG A 137 0.34 -13.59 -8.10
N LEU A 138 0.85 -12.78 -7.18
CA LEU A 138 2.25 -12.82 -6.80
C LEU A 138 2.42 -12.54 -5.30
N PRO A 139 3.44 -13.11 -4.65
CA PRO A 139 3.77 -12.77 -3.28
C PRO A 139 4.34 -11.35 -3.20
N ILE A 140 4.06 -10.69 -2.07
CA ILE A 140 4.68 -9.42 -1.69
C ILE A 140 5.25 -9.61 -0.29
N TYR A 141 6.53 -9.33 -0.12
CA TYR A 141 7.21 -9.52 1.15
C TYR A 141 7.50 -8.19 1.84
N ASN A 142 7.17 -8.07 3.12
CA ASN A 142 7.72 -6.98 3.91
C ASN A 142 9.14 -7.32 4.33
N PHE A 143 10.10 -6.50 3.88
CA PHE A 143 11.50 -6.59 4.29
C PHE A 143 11.84 -5.50 5.28
N LYS A 144 12.64 -5.82 6.29
CA LYS A 144 13.07 -4.88 7.33
C LYS A 144 14.50 -5.15 7.77
N VAL A 145 15.22 -4.08 8.15
CA VAL A 145 16.57 -4.15 8.72
C VAL A 145 16.76 -3.04 9.76
N ALA A 146 17.54 -3.30 10.79
CA ALA A 146 17.98 -2.23 11.69
C ALA A 146 18.89 -1.24 10.93
N ARG A 147 18.61 0.07 11.03
CA ARG A 147 19.35 1.11 10.33
C ARG A 147 20.87 0.98 10.49
N LYS A 148 21.35 0.68 11.71
CA LYS A 148 22.79 0.51 11.99
C LYS A 148 23.44 -0.54 11.10
N LEU A 149 22.79 -1.69 10.93
CA LEU A 149 23.31 -2.78 10.08
C LEU A 149 23.28 -2.42 8.59
N LEU A 150 22.32 -1.59 8.18
CA LEU A 150 22.21 -1.15 6.80
C LEU A 150 23.31 -0.15 6.44
N ILE A 151 23.60 0.84 7.29
CA ILE A 151 24.63 1.86 7.05
C ILE A 151 26.01 1.22 6.81
N ASP A 152 26.34 0.20 7.59
CA ASP A 152 27.63 -0.50 7.48
C ASP A 152 27.82 -1.24 6.14
N ARG A 153 26.75 -1.48 5.40
CA ARG A 153 26.72 -2.23 4.13
C ARG A 153 26.45 -1.37 2.91
N LEU A 154 25.92 -0.16 3.08
CA LEU A 154 25.63 0.74 1.98
C LEU A 154 26.94 1.37 1.47
N GLN A 155 27.24 1.12 0.21
CA GLN A 155 28.20 1.93 -0.54
C GLN A 155 27.44 3.07 -1.22
N GLY A 156 28.11 4.20 -1.44
CA GLY A 156 27.47 5.43 -1.96
C GLY A 156 26.61 5.15 -3.20
N ALA A 157 25.36 5.57 -3.16
CA ALA A 157 24.47 5.46 -4.30
C ALA A 157 24.93 6.41 -5.42
N GLN A 158 24.99 5.88 -6.65
CA GLN A 158 25.46 6.63 -7.81
C GLN A 158 24.33 7.39 -8.53
N LEU A 159 23.06 7.11 -8.19
CA LEU A 159 21.91 7.72 -8.86
C LEU A 159 21.62 9.11 -8.26
N ARG A 160 21.69 10.13 -9.12
CA ARG A 160 21.35 11.51 -8.75
C ARG A 160 19.86 11.59 -8.41
N TYR A 161 19.51 12.43 -7.46
CA TYR A 161 18.11 12.72 -7.12
C TYR A 161 17.88 14.19 -6.80
N VAL A 162 16.66 14.64 -6.99
CA VAL A 162 16.17 15.97 -6.57
C VAL A 162 14.92 15.81 -5.72
N PRO A 163 14.61 16.79 -4.83
CA PRO A 163 13.35 16.78 -4.10
C PRO A 163 12.14 16.75 -5.03
N LEU A 164 11.15 15.93 -4.69
CA LEU A 164 9.88 15.92 -5.38
C LEU A 164 9.03 17.09 -4.88
N GLU A 165 8.52 17.88 -5.81
CA GLU A 165 7.68 19.05 -5.56
C GLU A 165 6.36 18.93 -6.31
N GLU A 166 5.29 19.55 -5.79
CA GLU A 166 4.02 19.64 -6.49
C GLU A 166 4.08 20.66 -7.62
N LYS A 167 4.72 20.25 -8.74
CA LYS A 167 4.78 21.04 -9.96
C LYS A 167 4.42 20.21 -11.19
N PRO A 168 3.86 20.82 -12.25
CA PRO A 168 3.35 20.08 -13.42
C PRO A 168 4.37 19.11 -14.03
N SER A 169 5.63 19.51 -14.16
CA SER A 169 6.68 18.64 -14.75
C SER A 169 6.93 17.38 -13.92
N HIS A 170 6.98 17.50 -12.59
CA HIS A 170 7.16 16.34 -11.72
C HIS A 170 5.93 15.42 -11.78
N LEU A 171 4.73 15.97 -11.62
CA LEU A 171 3.49 15.16 -11.67
C LEU A 171 3.33 14.45 -13.01
N HIS A 172 3.69 15.09 -14.13
CA HIS A 172 3.68 14.48 -15.45
C HIS A 172 4.65 13.28 -15.52
N SER A 173 5.88 13.44 -15.02
CA SER A 173 6.88 12.35 -14.99
C SER A 173 6.39 11.17 -14.14
N LEU A 174 5.81 11.44 -12.97
CA LEU A 174 5.26 10.39 -12.10
C LEU A 174 4.09 9.67 -12.78
N ALA A 175 3.17 10.41 -13.42
CA ALA A 175 2.05 9.84 -14.15
C ALA A 175 2.53 8.91 -15.28
N HIS A 176 3.56 9.32 -16.02
CA HIS A 176 4.14 8.51 -17.09
C HIS A 176 4.79 7.23 -16.56
N ILE A 177 5.53 7.29 -15.45
CA ILE A 177 6.13 6.12 -14.80
C ILE A 177 5.04 5.18 -14.29
N ASP A 178 4.00 5.70 -13.62
CA ASP A 178 2.89 4.89 -13.11
C ASP A 178 2.11 4.21 -14.23
N GLU A 179 1.84 4.91 -15.33
CA GLU A 179 1.16 4.32 -16.50
C GLU A 179 1.96 3.16 -17.07
N ARG A 180 3.30 3.27 -17.18
CA ARG A 180 4.16 2.18 -17.66
C ARG A 180 4.27 1.04 -16.66
N ALA A 181 4.41 1.36 -15.38
CA ALA A 181 4.62 0.37 -14.34
C ALA A 181 3.33 -0.34 -13.90
N LEU A 182 2.19 0.37 -13.84
CA LEU A 182 0.94 -0.13 -13.27
C LEU A 182 -0.23 -0.16 -14.27
N GLY A 183 -0.11 0.48 -15.44
CA GLY A 183 -1.18 0.65 -16.40
C GLY A 183 -2.24 1.68 -15.98
N VAL A 184 -1.96 2.49 -14.97
CA VAL A 184 -2.85 3.56 -14.48
C VAL A 184 -2.06 4.71 -13.91
N THR A 185 -2.57 5.93 -14.03
CA THR A 185 -2.02 7.10 -13.36
C THR A 185 -2.63 7.29 -11.98
N ARG A 186 -1.82 7.78 -11.01
CA ARG A 186 -2.26 7.99 -9.63
C ARG A 186 -1.93 9.42 -9.14
N GLU A 187 -2.11 10.40 -10.00
CA GLU A 187 -1.76 11.80 -9.70
C GLU A 187 -2.34 12.29 -8.37
N LYS A 188 -3.61 11.97 -8.07
CA LYS A 188 -4.26 12.34 -6.80
C LYS A 188 -3.53 11.76 -5.58
N HIS A 189 -3.01 10.54 -5.68
CA HIS A 189 -2.24 9.91 -4.61
C HIS A 189 -0.86 10.55 -4.46
N HIS A 190 -0.21 10.93 -5.57
CA HIS A 190 1.05 11.67 -5.52
C HIS A 190 0.86 13.03 -4.85
N ARG A 191 -0.19 13.79 -5.20
CA ARG A 191 -0.52 15.06 -4.54
C ARG A 191 -0.74 14.87 -3.03
N HIS A 192 -1.47 13.82 -2.64
CA HIS A 192 -1.65 13.47 -1.24
C HIS A 192 -0.32 13.20 -0.52
N LEU A 193 0.58 12.40 -1.11
CA LEU A 193 1.89 12.10 -0.52
C LEU A 193 2.81 13.32 -0.46
N ILE A 194 2.79 14.18 -1.47
CA ILE A 194 3.59 15.42 -1.51
C ILE A 194 3.10 16.42 -0.45
N SER A 195 1.80 16.48 -0.20
CA SER A 195 1.21 17.38 0.81
C SER A 195 1.53 16.96 2.25
N ASP A 196 1.95 15.73 2.50
CA ASP A 196 2.37 15.25 3.82
C ASP A 196 3.81 15.63 4.10
N SER A 197 4.02 16.67 4.92
CA SER A 197 5.36 17.16 5.29
C SER A 197 6.25 16.14 6.00
N GLY A 198 5.66 15.06 6.55
CA GLY A 198 6.40 13.95 7.13
C GLY A 198 6.98 12.98 6.09
N ILE A 199 6.51 13.02 4.83
CA ILE A 199 6.95 12.13 3.78
C ILE A 199 7.98 12.86 2.88
N ARG A 200 9.12 12.24 2.70
CA ARG A 200 10.14 12.74 1.77
C ARG A 200 9.96 12.10 0.40
N GLY A 201 9.53 12.90 -0.59
CA GLY A 201 9.51 12.50 -1.99
C GLY A 201 10.79 12.88 -2.70
N VAL A 202 11.28 12.02 -3.60
CA VAL A 202 12.42 12.30 -4.49
C VAL A 202 12.15 11.82 -5.92
N ILE A 203 12.75 12.52 -6.88
CA ILE A 203 12.86 12.11 -8.29
C ILE A 203 14.30 11.68 -8.54
N PHE A 204 14.47 10.51 -9.12
CA PHE A 204 15.76 10.01 -9.61
C PHE A 204 16.00 10.49 -11.04
N GLN A 205 17.23 10.92 -11.32
CA GLN A 205 17.63 11.47 -12.60
C GLN A 205 18.81 10.74 -13.20
N ALA A 206 18.73 10.45 -14.50
CA ALA A 206 19.86 10.11 -15.34
C ALA A 206 20.03 11.28 -16.33
N GLU A 207 21.20 11.96 -16.29
CA GLU A 207 21.37 13.26 -16.92
C GLU A 207 20.31 14.25 -16.41
N ASP A 208 19.42 14.74 -17.27
CA ASP A 208 18.31 15.63 -16.90
C ASP A 208 16.94 14.94 -16.95
N ASP A 209 16.88 13.66 -17.35
CA ASP A 209 15.65 12.91 -17.47
C ASP A 209 15.22 12.29 -16.14
N CYS A 210 13.92 12.31 -15.87
CA CYS A 210 13.32 11.60 -14.74
C CYS A 210 13.25 10.10 -15.06
N VAL A 211 14.05 9.30 -14.35
CA VAL A 211 14.10 7.84 -14.53
C VAL A 211 13.37 7.06 -13.43
N GLY A 212 12.91 7.73 -12.38
CA GLY A 212 12.19 7.11 -11.28
C GLY A 212 11.82 8.08 -10.18
N TYR A 213 11.07 7.60 -9.22
CA TYR A 213 10.72 8.33 -8.02
C TYR A 213 10.67 7.40 -6.81
N ALA A 214 10.77 7.96 -5.60
CA ALA A 214 10.53 7.24 -4.36
C ALA A 214 9.97 8.16 -3.29
N TYR A 215 9.21 7.57 -2.36
CA TYR A 215 8.79 8.21 -1.13
C TYR A 215 9.38 7.47 0.07
N ILE A 216 9.84 8.23 1.06
CA ILE A 216 10.41 7.71 2.30
C ILE A 216 9.64 8.32 3.47
N SER A 217 9.09 7.46 4.33
CA SER A 217 8.37 7.86 5.54
C SER A 217 9.32 8.15 6.70
N PRO A 218 8.90 8.92 7.72
CA PRO A 218 9.75 9.23 8.88
C PRO A 218 10.24 8.01 9.65
N ASP A 219 9.48 6.92 9.63
CA ASP A 219 9.82 5.63 10.25
C ASP A 219 10.79 4.78 9.40
N GLY A 220 11.28 5.32 8.28
CA GLY A 220 12.25 4.67 7.39
C GLY A 220 11.62 3.68 6.40
N HIS A 221 10.29 3.74 6.20
CA HIS A 221 9.63 2.92 5.20
C HIS A 221 9.76 3.53 3.82
N ILE A 222 10.21 2.72 2.84
CA ILE A 222 10.37 3.08 1.43
C ILE A 222 9.15 2.61 0.65
N GLY A 223 8.51 3.52 -0.06
CA GLY A 223 7.38 3.23 -0.95
C GLY A 223 6.33 4.35 -1.00
N PRO A 224 5.62 4.45 -2.14
CA PRO A 224 5.91 3.74 -3.37
C PRO A 224 7.25 4.16 -4.00
N LEU A 225 7.87 3.25 -4.75
CA LEU A 225 8.99 3.53 -5.62
C LEU A 225 8.64 3.01 -7.02
N GLY A 226 8.74 3.88 -8.02
CA GLY A 226 8.51 3.54 -9.41
C GLY A 226 9.69 3.96 -10.29
N VAL A 227 9.98 3.18 -11.32
CA VAL A 227 11.01 3.49 -12.31
C VAL A 227 10.48 3.38 -13.74
N ALA A 228 11.05 4.19 -14.64
CA ALA A 228 10.67 4.21 -16.05
C ALA A 228 11.03 2.89 -16.76
N GLU A 229 12.19 2.30 -16.41
CA GLU A 229 12.69 1.07 -17.00
C GLU A 229 13.14 0.09 -15.89
N PRO A 230 12.94 -1.24 -16.04
CA PRO A 230 13.29 -2.24 -15.03
C PRO A 230 14.76 -2.20 -14.60
N GLU A 231 15.67 -1.87 -15.51
CA GLU A 231 17.11 -1.82 -15.28
C GLU A 231 17.51 -0.76 -14.25
N VAL A 232 16.70 0.29 -14.10
CA VAL A 232 16.93 1.39 -13.16
C VAL A 232 16.56 0.99 -11.72
N LEU A 233 15.67 -0.01 -11.53
CA LEU A 233 15.13 -0.36 -10.21
C LEU A 233 16.21 -0.62 -9.18
N GLY A 234 17.28 -1.34 -9.55
CA GLY A 234 18.36 -1.66 -8.63
C GLY A 234 19.07 -0.42 -8.10
N ALA A 235 19.41 0.52 -8.98
CA ALA A 235 20.07 1.78 -8.61
C ALA A 235 19.13 2.67 -7.79
N ALA A 236 17.86 2.77 -8.19
CA ALA A 236 16.86 3.56 -7.49
C ALA A 236 16.57 3.02 -6.08
N PHE A 237 16.47 1.70 -5.92
CA PHE A 237 16.25 1.08 -4.62
C PHE A 237 17.44 1.26 -3.67
N LYS A 238 18.69 1.09 -4.16
CA LYS A 238 19.90 1.39 -3.37
C LYS A 238 19.95 2.87 -2.93
N ALA A 239 19.61 3.80 -3.82
CA ALA A 239 19.53 5.21 -3.48
C ALA A 239 18.44 5.49 -2.42
N ALA A 240 17.27 4.87 -2.56
CA ALA A 240 16.20 4.99 -1.57
C ALA A 240 16.58 4.39 -0.21
N LEU A 241 17.28 3.24 -0.17
CA LEU A 241 17.84 2.66 1.07
C LEU A 241 18.79 3.63 1.76
N GLN A 242 19.67 4.29 1.01
CA GLN A 242 20.60 5.28 1.55
C GLN A 242 19.87 6.51 2.09
N LEU A 243 18.88 7.02 1.37
CA LEU A 243 18.04 8.13 1.82
C LEU A 243 17.29 7.80 3.11
N ALA A 244 16.71 6.60 3.19
CA ALA A 244 16.03 6.13 4.39
C ALA A 244 17.00 5.94 5.56
N ALA A 245 18.17 5.37 5.34
CA ALA A 245 19.21 5.22 6.36
C ALA A 245 19.66 6.57 6.93
N ASN A 246 19.67 7.63 6.11
CA ASN A 246 20.07 8.98 6.52
C ASN A 246 18.96 9.78 7.24
N SER A 247 17.71 9.27 7.29
CA SER A 247 16.59 9.98 7.94
C SER A 247 16.56 9.91 9.47
N GLY A 248 17.48 9.16 10.10
CA GLY A 248 17.52 9.00 11.55
C GLY A 248 16.56 7.96 12.13
N CYS A 249 15.82 7.24 11.30
CA CYS A 249 14.93 6.16 11.73
C CYS A 249 15.68 5.00 12.43
N SER A 250 15.00 4.20 13.23
CA SER A 250 15.61 3.04 13.89
C SER A 250 15.76 1.83 12.94
N HIS A 251 14.86 1.72 11.98
CA HIS A 251 14.80 0.64 11.00
C HIS A 251 14.49 1.19 9.61
N VAL A 252 14.88 0.44 8.59
CA VAL A 252 14.46 0.66 7.20
C VAL A 252 13.63 -0.53 6.73
N SER A 253 12.54 -0.27 6.01
CA SER A 253 11.65 -1.31 5.49
C SER A 253 11.12 -0.98 4.11
N ALA A 254 10.71 -2.00 3.36
CA ALA A 254 10.04 -1.88 2.08
C ALA A 254 9.15 -3.10 1.82
N PHE A 255 8.10 -2.94 1.01
CA PHE A 255 7.36 -4.05 0.43
C PHE A 255 7.95 -4.38 -0.93
N LEU A 256 8.38 -5.64 -1.10
CA LEU A 256 9.04 -6.10 -2.31
C LEU A 256 8.22 -7.18 -3.01
N PRO A 257 7.87 -7.00 -4.29
CA PRO A 257 7.21 -8.02 -5.10
C PRO A 257 8.12 -9.23 -5.29
N GLY A 258 7.55 -10.43 -5.17
CA GLY A 258 8.29 -11.69 -5.33
C GLY A 258 8.80 -11.97 -6.76
N THR A 259 8.36 -11.17 -7.73
CA THR A 259 8.85 -11.21 -9.12
C THR A 259 9.98 -10.23 -9.41
N SER A 260 10.40 -9.43 -8.42
CA SER A 260 11.51 -8.47 -8.56
C SER A 260 12.81 -9.05 -7.99
N ASP A 261 13.45 -9.95 -8.75
CA ASP A 261 14.72 -10.59 -8.33
C ASP A 261 15.77 -9.58 -7.93
N VAL A 262 15.86 -8.46 -8.64
CA VAL A 262 16.82 -7.38 -8.38
C VAL A 262 16.58 -6.75 -7.00
N ALA A 263 15.31 -6.38 -6.67
CA ALA A 263 15.01 -5.77 -5.38
C ALA A 263 15.19 -6.77 -4.23
N LEU A 264 14.80 -8.04 -4.42
CA LEU A 264 14.97 -9.11 -3.44
C LEU A 264 16.44 -9.39 -3.14
N SER A 265 17.29 -9.50 -4.18
CA SER A 265 18.73 -9.70 -4.04
C SER A 265 19.38 -8.55 -3.29
N ILE A 266 19.10 -7.30 -3.68
CA ILE A 266 19.61 -6.11 -3.00
C ILE A 266 19.19 -6.09 -1.52
N ALA A 267 17.94 -6.41 -1.21
CA ALA A 267 17.47 -6.43 0.17
C ALA A 267 18.25 -7.44 1.02
N VAL A 268 18.44 -8.66 0.52
CA VAL A 268 19.19 -9.72 1.23
C VAL A 268 20.67 -9.37 1.39
N GLU A 269 21.32 -8.88 0.33
CA GLU A 269 22.72 -8.44 0.34
C GLU A 269 22.95 -7.33 1.39
N HIS A 270 21.98 -6.44 1.58
CA HIS A 270 22.05 -5.36 2.57
C HIS A 270 21.52 -5.76 3.95
N GLY A 271 21.26 -7.07 4.18
CA GLY A 271 20.89 -7.61 5.49
C GLY A 271 19.45 -7.43 5.88
N MET A 272 18.58 -7.00 4.96
CA MET A 272 17.14 -6.97 5.21
C MET A 272 16.59 -8.40 5.33
N ARG A 273 15.59 -8.59 6.16
CA ARG A 273 14.92 -9.88 6.38
C ARG A 273 13.43 -9.76 6.14
N ILE A 274 12.83 -10.82 5.63
CA ILE A 274 11.38 -10.95 5.51
C ILE A 274 10.80 -10.99 6.93
N THR A 275 9.85 -10.11 7.20
CA THR A 275 9.12 -10.07 8.48
C THR A 275 7.78 -10.76 8.38
N PHE A 276 7.09 -10.61 7.25
CA PHE A 276 5.86 -11.34 6.95
C PHE A 276 5.56 -11.36 5.44
N PRO A 277 4.86 -12.41 4.97
CA PRO A 277 4.46 -12.53 3.58
C PRO A 277 3.05 -12.00 3.36
N MET A 278 2.84 -11.35 2.21
CA MET A 278 1.55 -10.96 1.67
C MET A 278 1.38 -11.47 0.25
N VAL A 279 0.20 -11.32 -0.30
CA VAL A 279 -0.12 -11.69 -1.67
C VAL A 279 -0.95 -10.61 -2.34
N LEU A 280 -0.56 -10.25 -3.56
CA LEU A 280 -1.40 -9.47 -4.45
C LEU A 280 -2.50 -10.37 -5.00
N VAL A 281 -3.73 -9.89 -4.92
CA VAL A 281 -4.93 -10.58 -5.41
C VAL A 281 -5.62 -9.66 -6.41
N SER A 282 -6.01 -10.17 -7.59
CA SER A 282 -6.70 -9.36 -8.60
C SER A 282 -7.58 -10.17 -9.54
N THR A 283 -8.49 -9.49 -10.26
CA THR A 283 -9.30 -10.13 -11.32
C THR A 283 -8.44 -10.47 -12.53
N HIS A 284 -7.56 -9.58 -12.93
CA HIS A 284 -6.65 -9.75 -14.06
C HIS A 284 -5.22 -9.41 -13.63
N ASP A 285 -4.24 -9.98 -14.32
CA ASP A 285 -2.86 -9.59 -14.16
C ASP A 285 -2.70 -8.13 -14.60
N PHE A 286 -1.88 -7.38 -13.89
CA PHE A 286 -1.58 -5.99 -14.20
C PHE A 286 -0.24 -5.58 -13.62
N GLY A 287 0.30 -4.52 -14.14
CA GLY A 287 1.54 -3.92 -13.67
C GLY A 287 2.79 -4.72 -14.04
N ASN A 288 3.88 -3.99 -14.17
CA ASN A 288 5.22 -4.54 -14.26
C ASN A 288 5.91 -4.41 -12.91
N TRP A 289 5.83 -5.44 -12.10
CA TRP A 289 6.34 -5.45 -10.72
C TRP A 289 7.87 -5.51 -10.63
N THR A 290 8.57 -5.53 -11.76
CA THR A 290 10.01 -5.29 -11.82
C THR A 290 10.37 -3.80 -11.93
N GLN A 291 9.34 -2.94 -12.08
CA GLN A 291 9.47 -1.48 -12.14
C GLN A 291 8.85 -0.78 -10.92
N TYR A 292 8.21 -1.52 -10.02
CA TYR A 292 7.40 -0.91 -8.97
C TYR A 292 7.47 -1.63 -7.62
N LEU A 293 7.68 -0.86 -6.55
CA LEU A 293 7.60 -1.30 -5.16
C LEU A 293 6.42 -0.58 -4.49
N PRO A 294 5.42 -1.30 -3.95
CA PRO A 294 4.26 -0.68 -3.32
C PRO A 294 4.61 -0.04 -1.97
N ARG A 295 3.80 0.94 -1.55
CA ARG A 295 3.98 1.60 -0.26
C ARG A 295 3.55 0.70 0.91
N HIS A 296 2.31 0.24 0.90
CA HIS A 296 1.76 -0.67 1.90
C HIS A 296 0.48 -1.32 1.36
N PRO A 297 -0.08 -2.34 2.05
CA PRO A 297 -1.22 -3.10 1.55
C PRO A 297 -2.46 -2.29 1.16
N GLY A 298 -2.69 -1.15 1.76
CA GLY A 298 -3.82 -0.27 1.45
C GLY A 298 -3.51 0.86 0.46
N PHE A 299 -2.25 1.00 0.10
CA PHE A 299 -1.77 2.07 -0.77
C PHE A 299 -0.66 1.54 -1.68
N MET A 300 -0.97 1.24 -2.89
CA MET A 300 0.04 0.82 -3.86
C MET A 300 1.03 1.94 -4.15
#